data_5f33563abe93ca3c20e2a7b241249445
#
_entry.id   5f33563abe93ca3c20e2a7b241249445
#
_cell.length_a   1.000
_cell.length_b   1.000
_cell.length_c   1.000
_cell.angle_alpha   90.00
_cell.angle_beta   90.00
_cell.angle_gamma   90.00
#
_symmetry.space_group_name_H-M   'P 1'
#
loop_
_entity.id
_entity.type
_entity.pdbx_description
1 polymer ?
#
loop_
_entity_poly.entity_id
_entity_poly.type
_entity_poly.pdbx_seq_one_letter_code
_entity_poly.pdbx_strand_id
1 'polypeptide(L)'
;PAVTAGGKYVFRVTVLGHVQGRAGGYTAAKLMEAKTVSMLIMDNDFGQSLAKGFKEYATKHGVKVLSEDKFKMGEKEFSPVLTKIKKLNPDLIYNTAYPHDGALILKQAADLDIQTKMLGSEGLDSTKGFLEVAGKAAEGVVITTNLDRDSKNPITQNYLINYEKQYGIAPDMTGASTYDAFLMVVDAIKK
;
A
#
# COMPACT_ATOMS: atom_id res chain seq x y z
N PRO A 1 -3.53 9.08 -13.35
CA PRO A 1 -4.41 9.68 -14.39
C PRO A 1 -3.62 10.19 -15.60
N ALA A 2 -2.49 10.88 -15.39
CA ALA A 2 -1.71 11.47 -16.48
C ALA A 2 -1.21 10.44 -17.51
N VAL A 3 -0.84 9.24 -17.08
CA VAL A 3 -0.33 8.18 -17.98
C VAL A 3 -1.35 7.82 -19.05
N THR A 4 -2.62 7.59 -18.68
CA THR A 4 -3.68 7.23 -19.64
C THR A 4 -4.19 8.42 -20.46
N ALA A 5 -3.87 9.64 -20.07
CA ALA A 5 -4.13 10.83 -20.87
C ALA A 5 -3.09 11.03 -22.00
N GLY A 6 -1.98 10.28 -21.97
CA GLY A 6 -0.88 10.40 -22.94
C GLY A 6 -1.16 9.89 -24.36
N GLY A 7 -2.31 9.21 -24.58
CA GLY A 7 -2.70 8.78 -25.94
C GLY A 7 -3.78 7.71 -25.96
N LYS A 8 -4.42 7.55 -27.10
CA LYS A 8 -5.55 6.63 -27.31
C LYS A 8 -5.19 5.14 -27.22
N TYR A 9 -3.90 4.81 -27.23
CA TYR A 9 -3.40 3.42 -27.11
C TYR A 9 -2.74 3.14 -25.77
N VAL A 10 -2.93 4.03 -24.77
CA VAL A 10 -2.39 3.86 -23.43
C VAL A 10 -3.51 3.42 -22.49
N PHE A 11 -3.40 2.20 -21.98
CA PHE A 11 -4.38 1.56 -21.11
C PHE A 11 -3.78 1.33 -19.72
N ARG A 12 -4.66 1.24 -18.73
CA ARG A 12 -4.29 0.94 -17.35
C ARG A 12 -5.15 -0.21 -16.84
N VAL A 13 -4.52 -1.22 -16.28
CA VAL A 13 -5.19 -2.36 -15.63
C VAL A 13 -5.27 -2.17 -14.11
N THR A 14 -4.28 -1.50 -13.52
CA THR A 14 -4.24 -1.27 -12.07
C THR A 14 -5.10 -0.10 -11.62
N VAL A 15 -5.50 -0.11 -10.35
CA VAL A 15 -6.31 0.92 -9.69
C VAL A 15 -5.59 2.27 -9.65
N LEU A 16 -6.34 3.37 -9.68
CA LEU A 16 -5.79 4.72 -9.49
C LEU A 16 -5.41 4.95 -8.03
N GLY A 17 -4.25 5.55 -7.77
CA GLY A 17 -3.75 5.77 -6.41
C GLY A 17 -4.75 6.50 -5.50
N HIS A 18 -5.47 7.52 -5.98
CA HIS A 18 -6.47 8.20 -5.15
C HIS A 18 -7.69 7.32 -4.82
N VAL A 19 -8.08 6.39 -5.71
CA VAL A 19 -9.17 5.43 -5.43
C VAL A 19 -8.73 4.45 -4.35
N GLN A 20 -7.51 3.95 -4.44
CA GLN A 20 -6.93 3.09 -3.42
C GLN A 20 -6.72 3.82 -2.09
N GLY A 21 -6.28 5.09 -2.14
CA GLY A 21 -6.21 5.92 -0.94
C GLY A 21 -7.57 6.04 -0.24
N ARG A 22 -8.68 6.19 -1.01
CA ARG A 22 -10.04 6.17 -0.45
C ARG A 22 -10.40 4.83 0.18
N ALA A 23 -9.97 3.70 -0.40
CA ALA A 23 -10.12 2.38 0.22
C ALA A 23 -9.35 2.29 1.55
N GLY A 24 -8.11 2.82 1.60
CA GLY A 24 -7.36 2.99 2.85
C GLY A 24 -8.10 3.83 3.89
N GLY A 25 -8.69 4.96 3.46
CA GLY A 25 -9.52 5.80 4.32
C GLY A 25 -10.77 5.09 4.86
N TYR A 26 -11.41 4.25 4.01
CA TYR A 26 -12.50 3.37 4.43
C TYR A 26 -12.03 2.35 5.48
N THR A 27 -10.91 1.68 5.20
CA THR A 27 -10.30 0.71 6.12
C THR A 27 -10.02 1.36 7.47
N ALA A 28 -9.37 2.53 7.49
CA ALA A 28 -9.08 3.26 8.72
C ALA A 28 -10.35 3.61 9.50
N ALA A 29 -11.36 4.20 8.83
CA ALA A 29 -12.55 4.72 9.50
C ALA A 29 -13.57 3.64 9.89
N LYS A 30 -13.71 2.59 9.07
CA LYS A 30 -14.82 1.61 9.21
C LYS A 30 -14.38 0.23 9.69
N LEU A 31 -13.20 -0.21 9.31
CA LEU A 31 -12.70 -1.54 9.67
C LEU A 31 -11.76 -1.50 10.88
N MET A 32 -10.93 -0.45 10.97
CA MET A 32 -10.00 -0.26 12.09
C MET A 32 -10.55 0.69 13.16
N GLU A 33 -11.65 1.40 12.87
CA GLU A 33 -12.37 2.32 13.77
C GLU A 33 -11.47 3.44 14.35
N ALA A 34 -10.42 3.80 13.60
CA ALA A 34 -9.49 4.84 14.01
C ALA A 34 -10.20 6.20 14.13
N LYS A 35 -9.87 6.96 15.17
CA LYS A 35 -10.33 8.34 15.37
C LYS A 35 -9.26 9.35 14.96
N THR A 36 -8.00 8.95 15.06
CA THR A 36 -6.85 9.80 14.78
C THR A 36 -5.83 9.05 13.89
N VAL A 37 -5.18 9.77 13.00
CA VAL A 37 -4.14 9.22 12.11
C VAL A 37 -2.99 10.20 11.95
N SER A 38 -1.77 9.68 11.92
CA SER A 38 -0.59 10.36 11.38
C SER A 38 -0.21 9.73 10.05
N MET A 39 0.14 10.54 9.05
CA MET A 39 0.42 10.08 7.70
C MET A 39 1.91 10.22 7.37
N LEU A 40 2.54 9.13 6.93
CA LEU A 40 3.88 9.09 6.34
C LEU A 40 3.72 8.99 4.82
N ILE A 41 4.07 10.06 4.11
CA ILE A 41 3.74 10.23 2.70
C ILE A 41 5.02 10.25 1.89
N MET A 42 5.19 9.26 1.01
CA MET A 42 6.27 9.30 0.02
C MET A 42 6.07 10.50 -0.91
N ASP A 43 7.10 11.35 -1.04
CA ASP A 43 7.05 12.60 -1.80
C ASP A 43 7.21 12.36 -3.30
N ASN A 44 6.23 11.68 -3.88
CA ASN A 44 6.07 11.46 -5.31
C ASN A 44 4.56 11.43 -5.67
N ASP A 45 4.24 11.38 -6.96
CA ASP A 45 2.86 11.36 -7.45
C ASP A 45 2.03 10.20 -6.89
N PHE A 46 2.65 9.03 -6.70
CA PHE A 46 1.98 7.87 -6.14
C PHE A 46 1.58 8.10 -4.68
N GLY A 47 2.56 8.44 -3.82
CA GLY A 47 2.32 8.67 -2.39
C GLY A 47 1.34 9.82 -2.15
N GLN A 48 1.48 10.91 -2.87
CA GLN A 48 0.58 12.07 -2.75
C GLN A 48 -0.84 11.75 -3.23
N SER A 49 -0.98 10.96 -4.30
CA SER A 49 -2.30 10.53 -4.81
C SER A 49 -3.03 9.64 -3.80
N LEU A 50 -2.32 8.70 -3.18
CA LEU A 50 -2.82 7.85 -2.10
C LEU A 50 -3.26 8.69 -0.88
N ALA A 51 -2.38 9.57 -0.42
CA ALA A 51 -2.60 10.44 0.73
C ALA A 51 -3.84 11.33 0.53
N LYS A 52 -4.00 11.90 -0.68
CA LYS A 52 -5.18 12.68 -1.04
C LYS A 52 -6.46 11.88 -0.90
N GLY A 53 -6.52 10.70 -1.54
CA GLY A 53 -7.72 9.85 -1.49
C GLY A 53 -8.03 9.36 -0.08
N PHE A 54 -7.01 8.97 0.69
CA PHE A 54 -7.15 8.58 2.09
C PHE A 54 -7.76 9.71 2.93
N LYS A 55 -7.17 10.89 2.86
CA LYS A 55 -7.60 12.06 3.64
C LYS A 55 -9.04 12.45 3.30
N GLU A 56 -9.41 12.51 2.01
CA GLU A 56 -10.77 12.81 1.57
C GLU A 56 -11.81 11.88 2.22
N TYR A 57 -11.55 10.58 2.24
CA TYR A 57 -12.51 9.64 2.82
C TYR A 57 -12.46 9.66 4.35
N ALA A 58 -11.28 9.54 4.93
CA ALA A 58 -11.09 9.41 6.38
C ALA A 58 -11.65 10.63 7.14
N THR A 59 -11.33 11.84 6.70
CA THR A 59 -11.83 13.06 7.36
C THR A 59 -13.33 13.23 7.24
N LYS A 60 -13.91 12.89 6.06
CA LYS A 60 -15.36 12.90 5.89
C LYS A 60 -16.08 11.94 6.84
N HIS A 61 -15.39 10.90 7.32
CA HIS A 61 -15.94 9.89 8.22
C HIS A 61 -15.42 10.01 9.66
N GLY A 62 -14.95 11.19 10.04
CA GLY A 62 -14.65 11.54 11.42
C GLY A 62 -13.23 11.19 11.89
N VAL A 63 -12.33 10.74 11.01
CA VAL A 63 -10.93 10.50 11.36
C VAL A 63 -10.16 11.82 11.31
N LYS A 64 -9.55 12.21 12.43
CA LYS A 64 -8.73 13.42 12.52
C LYS A 64 -7.28 13.13 12.09
N VAL A 65 -6.76 13.87 11.14
CA VAL A 65 -5.35 13.83 10.75
C VAL A 65 -4.54 14.69 11.73
N LEU A 66 -3.60 14.06 12.45
CA LEU A 66 -2.74 14.73 13.43
C LEU A 66 -1.46 15.27 12.80
N SER A 67 -0.91 14.55 11.81
CA SER A 67 0.26 15.01 11.04
C SER A 67 0.27 14.41 9.64
N GLU A 68 0.91 15.16 8.73
CA GLU A 68 1.23 14.75 7.36
C GLU A 68 2.72 15.00 7.17
N ASP A 69 3.52 13.95 7.19
CA ASP A 69 4.97 14.02 7.11
C ASP A 69 5.44 13.39 5.81
N LYS A 70 6.19 14.14 5.02
CA LYS A 70 6.72 13.68 3.74
C LYS A 70 8.13 13.14 3.90
N PHE A 71 8.46 12.13 3.09
CA PHE A 71 9.80 11.56 2.98
C PHE A 71 10.15 11.25 1.52
N LYS A 72 11.43 11.19 1.20
CA LYS A 72 11.90 10.84 -0.15
C LYS A 72 12.08 9.33 -0.27
N MET A 73 11.87 8.79 -1.46
CA MET A 73 12.20 7.40 -1.76
C MET A 73 13.68 7.13 -1.46
N GLY A 74 13.95 6.03 -0.77
CA GLY A 74 15.30 5.64 -0.35
C GLY A 74 15.81 6.37 0.91
N GLU A 75 14.93 7.05 1.65
CA GLU A 75 15.24 7.60 2.97
C GLU A 75 15.71 6.49 3.91
N LYS A 76 16.71 6.80 4.75
CA LYS A 76 17.30 5.81 5.66
C LYS A 76 16.95 6.07 7.13
N GLU A 77 16.56 7.29 7.45
CA GLU A 77 16.40 7.72 8.84
C GLU A 77 14.98 8.24 9.08
N PHE A 78 14.16 7.43 9.72
CA PHE A 78 12.77 7.74 10.05
C PHE A 78 12.56 8.02 11.55
N SER A 79 13.58 7.79 12.40
CA SER A 79 13.46 7.94 13.85
C SER A 79 13.00 9.34 14.29
N PRO A 80 13.43 10.46 13.66
CA PRO A 80 12.95 11.79 14.06
C PRO A 80 11.43 11.95 13.84
N VAL A 81 10.92 11.56 12.65
CA VAL A 81 9.50 11.67 12.33
C VAL A 81 8.67 10.66 13.14
N LEU A 82 9.18 9.46 13.36
CA LEU A 82 8.52 8.45 14.19
C LEU A 82 8.45 8.87 15.66
N THR A 83 9.49 9.51 16.19
CA THR A 83 9.47 10.10 17.54
C THR A 83 8.41 11.21 17.67
N LYS A 84 8.26 12.05 16.65
CA LYS A 84 7.18 13.04 16.59
C LYS A 84 5.81 12.35 16.61
N ILE A 85 5.61 11.33 15.77
CA ILE A 85 4.37 10.57 15.68
C ILE A 85 4.06 9.87 17.01
N LYS A 86 5.06 9.26 17.67
CA LYS A 86 4.91 8.65 18.99
C LYS A 86 4.35 9.63 20.02
N LYS A 87 4.83 10.88 20.03
CA LYS A 87 4.34 11.94 20.94
C LYS A 87 2.91 12.36 20.63
N LEU A 88 2.49 12.32 19.36
CA LEU A 88 1.10 12.61 18.96
C LEU A 88 0.12 11.50 19.35
N ASN A 89 0.64 10.28 19.54
CA ASN A 89 -0.12 9.09 19.95
C ASN A 89 -1.38 8.85 19.09
N PRO A 90 -1.26 8.73 17.76
CA PRO A 90 -2.41 8.45 16.90
C PRO A 90 -2.90 7.02 17.08
N ASP A 91 -4.18 6.75 16.77
CA ASP A 91 -4.72 5.39 16.71
C ASP A 91 -4.13 4.60 15.54
N LEU A 92 -3.69 5.30 14.49
CA LEU A 92 -3.23 4.70 13.25
C LEU A 92 -2.09 5.52 12.61
N ILE A 93 -1.12 4.83 12.02
CA ILE A 93 -0.16 5.42 11.08
C ILE A 93 -0.54 4.93 9.67
N TYR A 94 -0.84 5.86 8.75
CA TYR A 94 -1.03 5.55 7.34
C TYR A 94 0.27 5.79 6.57
N ASN A 95 0.75 4.76 5.87
CA ASN A 95 2.06 4.76 5.21
C ASN A 95 1.90 4.49 3.70
N THR A 96 2.41 5.39 2.87
CA THR A 96 2.37 5.28 1.41
C THR A 96 3.71 4.86 0.79
N ALA A 97 4.57 4.21 1.58
CA ALA A 97 5.90 3.79 1.16
C ALA A 97 5.88 2.68 0.10
N TYR A 98 7.00 2.53 -0.60
CA TYR A 98 7.35 1.32 -1.31
C TYR A 98 7.94 0.27 -0.35
N PRO A 99 8.14 -0.99 -0.81
CA PRO A 99 8.39 -2.11 0.11
C PRO A 99 9.59 -1.89 1.03
N HIS A 100 10.72 -1.47 0.49
CA HIS A 100 11.95 -1.31 1.27
C HIS A 100 11.86 -0.17 2.30
N ASP A 101 11.35 0.99 1.88
CA ASP A 101 11.18 2.14 2.80
C ASP A 101 10.15 1.80 3.89
N GLY A 102 9.07 1.11 3.52
CA GLY A 102 8.05 0.65 4.47
C GLY A 102 8.60 -0.32 5.51
N ALA A 103 9.45 -1.25 5.09
CA ALA A 103 10.12 -2.17 6.00
C ALA A 103 11.05 -1.45 6.99
N LEU A 104 11.81 -0.44 6.54
CA LEU A 104 12.65 0.38 7.40
C LEU A 104 11.82 1.19 8.41
N ILE A 105 10.71 1.79 7.96
CA ILE A 105 9.77 2.51 8.84
C ILE A 105 9.29 1.59 9.97
N LEU A 106 8.89 0.35 9.65
CA LEU A 106 8.42 -0.60 10.66
C LEU A 106 9.50 -1.01 11.63
N LYS A 107 10.70 -1.28 11.15
CA LYS A 107 11.85 -1.66 12.03
C LYS A 107 12.18 -0.53 12.98
N GLN A 108 12.32 0.69 12.48
CA GLN A 108 12.61 1.85 13.33
C GLN A 108 11.44 2.19 14.27
N ALA A 109 10.20 1.95 13.86
CA ALA A 109 9.04 2.08 14.75
C ALA A 109 9.11 1.05 15.89
N ALA A 110 9.49 -0.20 15.60
CA ALA A 110 9.70 -1.24 16.61
C ALA A 110 10.86 -0.89 17.56
N ASP A 111 11.98 -0.41 17.03
CA ASP A 111 13.14 0.04 17.83
C ASP A 111 12.78 1.19 18.79
N LEU A 112 11.82 2.02 18.39
CA LEU A 112 11.28 3.10 19.21
C LEU A 112 10.11 2.68 20.11
N ASP A 113 9.78 1.39 20.17
CA ASP A 113 8.63 0.88 20.91
C ASP A 113 7.31 1.62 20.57
N ILE A 114 7.04 1.77 19.29
CA ILE A 114 5.77 2.34 18.79
C ILE A 114 4.77 1.21 18.59
N GLN A 115 3.72 1.18 19.40
CA GLN A 115 2.67 0.16 19.36
C GLN A 115 1.46 0.57 18.50
N THR A 116 1.53 1.75 17.88
CA THR A 116 0.46 2.26 17.01
C THR A 116 0.28 1.34 15.80
N LYS A 117 -0.97 0.97 15.51
CA LYS A 117 -1.32 0.17 14.32
C LYS A 117 -0.85 0.86 13.04
N MET A 118 -0.43 0.08 12.05
CA MET A 118 0.00 0.62 10.76
C MET A 118 -0.88 0.10 9.63
N LEU A 119 -1.31 1.02 8.79
CA LEU A 119 -2.02 0.74 7.54
C LEU A 119 -1.14 1.19 6.37
N GLY A 120 -0.84 0.28 5.48
CA GLY A 120 -0.09 0.55 4.26
C GLY A 120 -0.95 0.50 3.00
N SER A 121 -0.38 0.98 1.92
CA SER A 121 -0.94 0.82 0.58
C SER A 121 -0.42 -0.46 -0.10
N GLU A 122 -0.87 -0.70 -1.33
CA GLU A 122 -0.35 -1.77 -2.19
C GLU A 122 1.17 -1.71 -2.40
N GLY A 123 1.77 -0.53 -2.18
CA GLY A 123 3.21 -0.37 -2.24
C GLY A 123 3.97 -1.29 -1.27
N LEU A 124 3.32 -1.77 -0.22
CA LEU A 124 3.90 -2.73 0.72
C LEU A 124 3.63 -4.20 0.35
N ASP A 125 2.86 -4.47 -0.70
CA ASP A 125 2.53 -5.84 -1.10
C ASP A 125 3.71 -6.52 -1.81
N SER A 126 4.72 -6.94 -1.04
CA SER A 126 5.92 -7.62 -1.53
C SER A 126 6.49 -8.56 -0.48
N THR A 127 6.62 -9.85 -0.82
CA THR A 127 7.24 -10.84 0.07
C THR A 127 8.71 -10.50 0.30
N LYS A 128 9.51 -10.41 -0.76
CA LYS A 128 10.97 -10.17 -0.66
C LYS A 128 11.32 -8.74 -0.21
N GLY A 129 10.64 -7.75 -0.77
CA GLY A 129 10.98 -6.35 -0.53
C GLY A 129 10.45 -5.81 0.80
N PHE A 130 9.38 -6.41 1.35
CA PHE A 130 8.73 -5.94 2.56
C PHE A 130 8.74 -6.98 3.68
N LEU A 131 8.08 -8.13 3.50
CA LEU A 131 7.92 -9.10 4.60
C LEU A 131 9.26 -9.68 5.07
N GLU A 132 10.14 -10.11 4.15
CA GLU A 132 11.46 -10.64 4.53
C GLU A 132 12.35 -9.58 5.17
N VAL A 133 12.26 -8.32 4.70
CA VAL A 133 13.07 -7.22 5.24
C VAL A 133 12.54 -6.76 6.60
N ALA A 134 11.23 -6.58 6.75
CA ALA A 134 10.62 -6.14 8.00
C ALA A 134 10.61 -7.24 9.08
N GLY A 135 10.53 -8.51 8.67
CA GLY A 135 10.48 -9.65 9.58
C GLY A 135 9.31 -9.52 10.58
N LYS A 136 9.60 -9.73 11.86
CA LYS A 136 8.57 -9.63 12.92
C LYS A 136 7.93 -8.25 13.05
N ALA A 137 8.59 -7.19 12.59
CA ALA A 137 8.03 -5.85 12.63
C ALA A 137 6.82 -5.67 11.67
N ALA A 138 6.62 -6.60 10.72
CA ALA A 138 5.46 -6.60 9.84
C ALA A 138 4.21 -7.23 10.46
N GLU A 139 4.32 -7.89 11.62
CA GLU A 139 3.18 -8.52 12.26
C GLU A 139 2.10 -7.48 12.64
N GLY A 140 0.85 -7.76 12.26
CA GLY A 140 -0.27 -6.86 12.52
C GLY A 140 -0.40 -5.66 11.58
N VAL A 141 0.48 -5.52 10.61
CA VAL A 141 0.34 -4.49 9.57
C VAL A 141 -0.81 -4.86 8.63
N VAL A 142 -1.69 -3.90 8.39
CA VAL A 142 -2.78 -4.03 7.41
C VAL A 142 -2.37 -3.32 6.13
N ILE A 143 -2.64 -3.91 4.98
CA ILE A 143 -2.41 -3.27 3.68
C ILE A 143 -3.70 -3.28 2.84
N THR A 144 -3.86 -2.26 2.01
CA THR A 144 -4.85 -2.28 0.94
C THR A 144 -4.17 -2.81 -0.33
N THR A 145 -4.74 -3.83 -0.94
CA THR A 145 -4.22 -4.43 -2.18
C THR A 145 -5.37 -4.74 -3.15
N ASN A 146 -5.07 -4.97 -4.41
CA ASN A 146 -6.02 -5.42 -5.42
C ASN A 146 -5.87 -6.93 -5.74
N LEU A 147 -4.97 -7.64 -5.07
CA LEU A 147 -4.82 -9.08 -5.16
C LEU A 147 -5.44 -9.76 -3.95
N ASP A 148 -6.59 -10.37 -4.14
CA ASP A 148 -7.23 -11.22 -3.14
C ASP A 148 -6.66 -12.65 -3.21
N ARG A 149 -5.72 -12.97 -2.30
CA ARG A 149 -5.08 -14.28 -2.23
C ARG A 149 -6.02 -15.37 -1.72
N ASP A 150 -7.08 -14.99 -1.02
CA ASP A 150 -8.10 -15.90 -0.49
C ASP A 150 -9.28 -16.07 -1.44
N SER A 151 -9.24 -15.42 -2.60
CA SER A 151 -10.27 -15.50 -3.63
C SER A 151 -10.53 -16.96 -4.03
N LYS A 152 -11.80 -17.35 -4.05
CA LYS A 152 -12.24 -18.67 -4.52
C LYS A 152 -12.41 -18.74 -6.05
N ASN A 153 -12.11 -17.66 -6.76
CA ASN A 153 -12.14 -17.63 -8.22
C ASN A 153 -11.08 -18.58 -8.78
N PRO A 154 -11.46 -19.60 -9.61
CA PRO A 154 -10.50 -20.55 -10.16
C PRO A 154 -9.38 -19.92 -10.97
N ILE A 155 -9.64 -18.81 -11.66
CA ILE A 155 -8.62 -18.08 -12.45
C ILE A 155 -7.55 -17.54 -11.51
N THR A 156 -7.97 -16.88 -10.43
CA THR A 156 -7.04 -16.34 -9.41
C THR A 156 -6.25 -17.46 -8.76
N GLN A 157 -6.90 -18.55 -8.33
CA GLN A 157 -6.22 -19.67 -7.69
C GLN A 157 -5.20 -20.35 -8.63
N ASN A 158 -5.56 -20.56 -9.90
CA ASN A 158 -4.64 -21.12 -10.88
C ASN A 158 -3.43 -20.20 -11.11
N TYR A 159 -3.64 -18.89 -11.14
CA TYR A 159 -2.54 -17.93 -11.24
C TYR A 159 -1.61 -18.04 -10.03
N LEU A 160 -2.13 -18.00 -8.81
CA LEU A 160 -1.35 -18.09 -7.57
C LEU A 160 -0.48 -19.35 -7.53
N ILE A 161 -1.10 -20.51 -7.77
CA ILE A 161 -0.43 -21.83 -7.75
C ILE A 161 0.66 -21.92 -8.82
N ASN A 162 0.36 -21.53 -10.05
CA ASN A 162 1.31 -21.62 -11.15
C ASN A 162 2.46 -20.65 -11.00
N TYR A 163 2.21 -19.44 -10.50
CA TYR A 163 3.24 -18.46 -10.22
C TYR A 163 4.23 -18.96 -9.16
N GLU A 164 3.70 -19.45 -8.03
CA GLU A 164 4.53 -20.00 -6.95
C GLU A 164 5.33 -21.21 -7.40
N LYS A 165 4.70 -22.13 -8.17
CA LYS A 165 5.39 -23.28 -8.76
C LYS A 165 6.53 -22.88 -9.70
N GLN A 166 6.34 -21.81 -10.49
CA GLN A 166 7.32 -21.35 -11.48
C GLN A 166 8.47 -20.56 -10.85
N TYR A 167 8.19 -19.74 -9.85
CA TYR A 167 9.16 -18.76 -9.32
C TYR A 167 9.60 -19.03 -7.89
N GLY A 168 8.98 -19.99 -7.19
CA GLY A 168 9.31 -20.34 -5.80
C GLY A 168 8.94 -19.27 -4.76
N ILE A 169 8.11 -18.30 -5.14
CA ILE A 169 7.61 -17.21 -4.28
C ILE A 169 6.14 -16.95 -4.57
N ALA A 170 5.40 -16.50 -3.56
CA ALA A 170 4.04 -16.03 -3.76
C ALA A 170 4.03 -14.76 -4.65
N PRO A 171 3.05 -14.63 -5.57
CA PRO A 171 2.92 -13.42 -6.37
C PRO A 171 2.50 -12.23 -5.51
N ASP A 172 2.98 -11.06 -5.91
CA ASP A 172 2.49 -9.77 -5.42
C ASP A 172 1.41 -9.19 -6.36
N MET A 173 0.82 -8.05 -5.97
CA MET A 173 -0.20 -7.41 -6.78
C MET A 173 0.34 -6.88 -8.12
N THR A 174 1.63 -6.53 -8.19
CA THR A 174 2.27 -6.07 -9.43
C THR A 174 2.35 -7.20 -10.45
N GLY A 175 2.75 -8.39 -10.02
CA GLY A 175 2.76 -9.59 -10.84
C GLY A 175 1.36 -9.94 -11.35
N ALA A 176 0.35 -9.90 -10.49
CA ALA A 176 -1.04 -10.18 -10.86
C ALA A 176 -1.57 -9.17 -11.89
N SER A 177 -1.39 -7.87 -11.65
CA SER A 177 -1.83 -6.82 -12.58
C SER A 177 -1.11 -6.88 -13.93
N THR A 178 0.17 -7.28 -13.95
CA THR A 178 0.94 -7.47 -15.18
C THR A 178 0.42 -8.68 -15.96
N TYR A 179 0.10 -9.77 -15.27
CA TYR A 179 -0.49 -10.95 -15.88
C TYR A 179 -1.85 -10.63 -16.52
N ASP A 180 -2.73 -9.92 -15.82
CA ASP A 180 -4.02 -9.48 -16.34
C ASP A 180 -3.86 -8.57 -17.56
N ALA A 181 -2.92 -7.63 -17.51
CA ALA A 181 -2.62 -6.75 -18.64
C ALA A 181 -2.18 -7.55 -19.88
N PHE A 182 -1.33 -8.56 -19.69
CA PHE A 182 -0.90 -9.45 -20.76
C PHE A 182 -2.07 -10.25 -21.36
N LEU A 183 -2.94 -10.81 -20.51
CA LEU A 183 -4.12 -11.55 -20.98
C LEU A 183 -5.07 -10.67 -21.80
N MET A 184 -5.28 -9.42 -21.38
CA MET A 184 -6.10 -8.45 -22.12
C MET A 184 -5.52 -8.18 -23.51
N VAL A 185 -4.19 -8.01 -23.64
CA VAL A 185 -3.53 -7.81 -24.94
C VAL A 185 -3.69 -9.05 -25.81
N VAL A 186 -3.46 -10.25 -25.26
CA VAL A 186 -3.64 -11.52 -26.01
C VAL A 186 -5.07 -11.71 -26.50
N ASP A 187 -6.08 -11.38 -25.66
CA ASP A 187 -7.48 -11.45 -26.06
C ASP A 187 -7.83 -10.46 -27.17
N ALA A 188 -7.29 -9.24 -27.08
CA ALA A 188 -7.50 -8.21 -28.11
C ALA A 188 -6.85 -8.59 -29.48
N ILE A 189 -5.71 -9.30 -29.47
CA ILE A 189 -5.04 -9.75 -30.70
C ILE A 189 -5.84 -10.90 -31.37
N LYS A 190 -6.52 -11.73 -30.58
CA LYS A 190 -7.29 -12.87 -31.09
C LYS A 190 -8.65 -12.49 -31.69
N LYS A 191 -9.11 -11.28 -31.45
CA LYS A 191 -10.37 -10.72 -31.99
C LYS A 191 -10.13 -9.97 -33.30
#